data_7d733b8c64bea72679972636951b05ca
#
_entry.id   7d733b8c64bea72679972636951b05ca
#
_cell.length_a   1.000
_cell.length_b   1.000
_cell.length_c   1.000
_cell.angle_alpha   90.00
_cell.angle_beta   90.00
_cell.angle_gamma   90.00
#
_symmetry.space_group_name_H-M   'P 1'
#
loop_
_entity.id
_entity.type
_entity.pdbx_description
1 polymer ?
#
loop_
_entity_poly.entity_id
_entity_poly.type
_entity_poly.pdbx_seq_one_letter_code
_entity_poly.pdbx_strand_id
1 'polypeptide(L)'
;LVSHLSSLDVEIVELDLMQPETIEAAMNGIEGLFQVAAVYKSWARDPEEEIINPSIIGGINALKAARNANVKKVIFTSSTAAVGRSGPGGRALTEADWNSASKHPYSYAKTEAERRAWDYAEAVDMNVVVINPTAVIGPYFHRHTPSTLLFDKILKGELKSLPPQTFGYVDVRDVALGHILAYENENAEGRHILCTQCVNGFELMDLIEEIDPELEVPRKIEPMWKIRLFARLEATRAIFGHTPRITPQTVKEYMGKITNYD
;
A
#
# COMPACT_ATOMS: atom_id res chain seq x y z
N LEU A 1 10.00 -9.24 17.62
CA LEU A 1 9.40 -8.74 16.38
C LEU A 1 10.44 -8.51 15.28
N VAL A 2 11.70 -8.23 15.63
CA VAL A 2 12.79 -7.89 14.69
C VAL A 2 13.92 -8.92 14.62
N SER A 3 13.70 -10.13 15.15
CA SER A 3 14.73 -11.20 15.20
C SER A 3 15.31 -11.56 13.82
N HIS A 4 14.53 -11.38 12.75
CA HIS A 4 14.97 -11.61 11.38
C HIS A 4 15.98 -10.58 10.87
N LEU A 5 16.13 -9.45 11.55
CA LEU A 5 17.09 -8.39 11.22
C LEU A 5 18.40 -8.54 12.03
N SER A 6 18.42 -9.42 13.05
CA SER A 6 19.59 -9.56 13.95
C SER A 6 20.86 -10.06 13.27
N SER A 7 20.75 -10.63 12.06
CA SER A 7 21.92 -11.07 11.26
C SER A 7 22.49 -9.98 10.37
N LEU A 8 21.81 -8.83 10.28
CA LEU A 8 22.25 -7.69 9.48
C LEU A 8 23.13 -6.77 10.34
N ASP A 9 24.12 -6.15 9.72
CA ASP A 9 24.95 -5.12 10.35
C ASP A 9 24.22 -3.77 10.30
N VAL A 10 23.18 -3.66 11.13
CA VAL A 10 22.32 -2.47 11.22
C VAL A 10 21.99 -2.16 12.68
N GLU A 11 21.91 -0.90 13.03
CA GLU A 11 21.38 -0.47 14.32
C GLU A 11 19.85 -0.51 14.28
N ILE A 12 19.22 -1.11 15.29
CA ILE A 12 17.77 -1.21 15.42
C ILE A 12 17.36 -0.34 16.60
N VAL A 13 16.56 0.70 16.31
CA VAL A 13 16.01 1.63 17.30
C VAL A 13 14.50 1.54 17.33
N GLU A 14 13.89 1.69 18.50
CA GLU A 14 12.45 1.77 18.66
C GLU A 14 11.99 3.22 18.54
N LEU A 15 10.98 3.47 17.70
CA LEU A 15 10.36 4.78 17.57
C LEU A 15 8.86 4.65 17.32
N ASP A 16 8.10 5.69 17.66
CA ASP A 16 6.69 5.83 17.36
C ASP A 16 6.49 7.11 16.52
N LEU A 17 5.92 6.94 15.30
CA LEU A 17 5.64 8.07 14.41
C LEU A 17 4.66 9.11 15.01
N MET A 18 3.92 8.73 16.04
CA MET A 18 3.04 9.63 16.77
C MET A 18 3.74 10.37 17.93
N GLN A 19 5.01 10.04 18.21
CA GLN A 19 5.85 10.65 19.25
C GLN A 19 7.09 11.28 18.60
N PRO A 20 7.03 12.57 18.20
CA PRO A 20 8.09 13.25 17.45
C PRO A 20 9.48 13.14 18.09
N GLU A 21 9.58 13.18 19.42
CA GLU A 21 10.83 13.07 20.15
C GLU A 21 11.56 11.72 19.91
N THR A 22 10.83 10.63 19.70
CA THR A 22 11.44 9.32 19.40
C THR A 22 12.01 9.29 17.99
N ILE A 23 11.36 9.99 17.05
CA ILE A 23 11.81 10.09 15.66
C ILE A 23 13.06 10.99 15.59
N GLU A 24 13.03 12.14 16.26
CA GLU A 24 14.17 13.08 16.28
C GLU A 24 15.42 12.42 16.85
N ALA A 25 15.29 11.61 17.91
CA ALA A 25 16.39 10.86 18.47
C ALA A 25 17.02 9.87 17.46
N ALA A 26 16.16 9.20 16.66
CA ALA A 26 16.59 8.23 15.65
C ALA A 26 17.21 8.89 14.39
N MET A 27 16.96 10.18 14.16
CA MET A 27 17.45 10.92 12.97
C MET A 27 18.87 11.47 13.13
N ASN A 28 19.49 11.35 14.29
CA ASN A 28 20.82 11.91 14.52
C ASN A 28 21.87 11.23 13.63
N GLY A 29 22.57 12.01 12.80
CA GLY A 29 23.61 11.52 11.89
C GLY A 29 23.11 10.82 10.63
N ILE A 30 21.80 10.84 10.36
CA ILE A 30 21.21 10.23 9.17
C ILE A 30 21.35 11.16 7.96
N GLU A 31 21.85 10.63 6.85
CA GLU A 31 22.00 11.39 5.60
C GLU A 31 20.79 11.26 4.68
N GLY A 32 20.11 10.11 4.69
CA GLY A 32 18.94 9.82 3.87
C GLY A 32 17.88 9.06 4.65
N LEU A 33 16.61 9.26 4.31
CA LEU A 33 15.48 8.62 4.95
C LEU A 33 14.65 7.83 3.94
N PHE A 34 14.43 6.54 4.22
CA PHE A 34 13.38 5.74 3.59
C PHE A 34 12.17 5.71 4.52
N GLN A 35 11.20 6.58 4.29
CA GLN A 35 9.95 6.63 5.07
C GLN A 35 8.96 5.59 4.53
N VAL A 36 9.03 4.37 5.06
CA VAL A 36 8.22 3.23 4.61
C VAL A 36 7.04 2.97 5.55
N ALA A 37 7.17 3.37 6.81
CA ALA A 37 6.19 3.07 7.85
C ALA A 37 4.86 3.81 7.62
N ALA A 38 3.77 3.05 7.59
CA ALA A 38 2.42 3.56 7.50
C ALA A 38 1.41 2.53 8.03
N VAL A 39 0.18 2.97 8.30
CA VAL A 39 -0.90 2.05 8.67
C VAL A 39 -1.38 1.31 7.41
N TYR A 40 -1.30 -0.03 7.45
CA TYR A 40 -1.77 -0.90 6.38
C TYR A 40 -3.00 -1.70 6.82
N LYS A 41 -4.13 -0.99 6.94
CA LYS A 41 -5.45 -1.56 7.29
C LYS A 41 -6.51 -1.05 6.31
N SER A 42 -7.40 -1.92 5.84
CA SER A 42 -8.53 -1.55 4.99
C SER A 42 -9.78 -1.15 5.78
N TRP A 43 -9.82 -1.47 7.06
CA TRP A 43 -10.94 -1.20 7.96
C TRP A 43 -10.45 -1.04 9.40
N ALA A 44 -11.13 -0.17 10.14
CA ALA A 44 -11.03 0.00 11.57
C ALA A 44 -12.39 0.42 12.13
N ARG A 45 -12.58 0.32 13.45
CA ARG A 45 -13.83 0.79 14.10
C ARG A 45 -13.92 2.30 14.03
N ASP A 46 -12.82 2.98 14.31
CA ASP A 46 -12.63 4.39 14.10
C ASP A 46 -11.53 4.60 13.03
N PRO A 47 -11.92 4.71 11.74
CA PRO A 47 -10.93 4.87 10.67
C PRO A 47 -10.13 6.16 10.76
N GLU A 48 -10.71 7.22 11.34
CA GLU A 48 -10.02 8.50 11.50
C GLU A 48 -8.84 8.35 12.47
N GLU A 49 -9.09 7.77 13.64
CA GLU A 49 -8.09 7.63 14.70
C GLU A 49 -7.11 6.46 14.45
N GLU A 50 -7.57 5.39 13.78
CA GLU A 50 -6.75 4.18 13.64
C GLU A 50 -6.03 4.05 12.29
N ILE A 51 -6.43 4.82 11.25
CA ILE A 51 -5.88 4.69 9.89
C ILE A 51 -5.45 6.06 9.36
N ILE A 52 -6.38 7.04 9.32
CA ILE A 52 -6.18 8.30 8.60
C ILE A 52 -5.19 9.19 9.31
N ASN A 53 -5.50 9.58 10.55
CA ASN A 53 -4.65 10.47 11.35
C ASN A 53 -3.24 9.90 11.56
N PRO A 54 -3.05 8.63 11.95
CA PRO A 54 -1.70 8.08 12.10
C PRO A 54 -0.89 8.05 10.81
N SER A 55 -1.54 7.81 9.66
CA SER A 55 -0.85 7.81 8.37
C SER A 55 -0.39 9.22 7.96
N ILE A 56 -1.25 10.22 8.16
CA ILE A 56 -0.96 11.61 7.79
C ILE A 56 0.04 12.22 8.77
N ILE A 57 -0.27 12.18 10.07
CA ILE A 57 0.53 12.82 11.11
C ILE A 57 1.90 12.15 11.20
N GLY A 58 1.94 10.81 11.18
CA GLY A 58 3.19 10.06 11.25
C GLY A 58 4.12 10.36 10.07
N GLY A 59 3.58 10.46 8.85
CA GLY A 59 4.35 10.86 7.68
C GLY A 59 4.94 12.26 7.82
N ILE A 60 4.15 13.23 8.27
CA ILE A 60 4.61 14.61 8.48
C ILE A 60 5.61 14.71 9.63
N ASN A 61 5.42 13.98 10.72
CA ASN A 61 6.39 13.96 11.82
C ASN A 61 7.76 13.43 11.35
N ALA A 62 7.77 12.37 10.52
CA ALA A 62 9.01 11.86 9.93
C ALA A 62 9.72 12.90 9.05
N LEU A 63 8.97 13.63 8.19
CA LEU A 63 9.54 14.70 7.36
C LEU A 63 10.07 15.88 8.19
N LYS A 64 9.36 16.28 9.25
CA LYS A 64 9.83 17.32 10.17
C LYS A 64 11.12 16.92 10.86
N ALA A 65 11.20 15.70 11.38
CA ALA A 65 12.41 15.18 12.02
C ALA A 65 13.58 15.10 11.03
N ALA A 66 13.32 14.64 9.78
CA ALA A 66 14.32 14.62 8.72
C ALA A 66 14.83 16.05 8.39
N ARG A 67 13.93 17.04 8.34
CA ARG A 67 14.31 18.45 8.13
C ARG A 67 15.18 18.98 9.26
N ASN A 68 14.79 18.73 10.51
CA ASN A 68 15.53 19.16 11.69
C ASN A 68 16.94 18.54 11.75
N ALA A 69 17.09 17.30 11.29
CA ALA A 69 18.36 16.57 11.21
C ALA A 69 19.19 16.91 9.94
N ASN A 70 18.70 17.79 9.06
CA ASN A 70 19.32 18.12 7.77
C ASN A 70 19.54 16.90 6.85
N VAL A 71 18.58 15.96 6.85
CA VAL A 71 18.55 14.84 5.92
C VAL A 71 18.54 15.36 4.47
N LYS A 72 19.44 14.83 3.65
CA LYS A 72 19.69 15.34 2.28
C LYS A 72 18.59 14.95 1.29
N LYS A 73 18.01 13.73 1.48
CA LYS A 73 16.98 13.19 0.60
C LYS A 73 16.06 12.24 1.34
N VAL A 74 14.77 12.33 1.05
CA VAL A 74 13.75 11.44 1.59
C VAL A 74 13.08 10.66 0.47
N ILE A 75 13.02 9.35 0.59
CA ILE A 75 12.21 8.47 -0.26
C ILE A 75 10.95 8.10 0.52
N PHE A 76 9.82 8.64 0.10
CA PHE A 76 8.54 8.48 0.78
C PHE A 76 7.71 7.37 0.12
N THR A 77 7.40 6.32 0.85
CA THR A 77 6.60 5.20 0.35
C THR A 77 5.10 5.49 0.46
N SER A 78 4.50 5.85 -0.64
CA SER A 78 3.06 5.97 -0.79
C SER A 78 2.44 4.65 -1.29
N SER A 79 1.56 4.70 -2.26
CA SER A 79 0.90 3.54 -2.87
C SER A 79 0.18 3.98 -4.14
N THR A 80 -0.05 3.07 -5.10
CA THR A 80 -1.01 3.31 -6.18
C THR A 80 -2.44 3.53 -5.68
N ALA A 81 -2.72 3.27 -4.40
CA ALA A 81 -3.97 3.71 -3.76
C ALA A 81 -4.15 5.24 -3.79
N ALA A 82 -3.05 6.01 -3.81
CA ALA A 82 -3.07 7.47 -3.97
C ALA A 82 -3.19 7.91 -5.43
N VAL A 83 -2.82 7.07 -6.38
CA VAL A 83 -3.00 7.31 -7.83
C VAL A 83 -4.44 7.02 -8.25
N GLY A 84 -4.97 5.87 -7.86
CA GLY A 84 -6.35 5.47 -8.13
C GLY A 84 -6.50 4.22 -8.98
N ARG A 85 -7.70 4.07 -9.58
CA ARG A 85 -8.05 2.99 -10.50
C ARG A 85 -8.97 3.51 -11.59
N SER A 86 -8.78 3.02 -12.81
CA SER A 86 -9.67 3.33 -13.94
C SER A 86 -11.00 2.57 -13.82
N GLY A 87 -12.05 3.13 -14.42
CA GLY A 87 -13.26 2.39 -14.73
C GLY A 87 -13.05 1.46 -15.94
N PRO A 88 -14.02 0.57 -16.22
CA PRO A 88 -13.99 -0.25 -17.43
C PRO A 88 -13.83 0.61 -18.69
N GLY A 89 -12.84 0.27 -19.53
CA GLY A 89 -12.52 1.05 -20.75
C GLY A 89 -11.79 2.37 -20.49
N GLY A 90 -11.40 2.65 -19.25
CA GLY A 90 -10.59 3.83 -18.92
C GLY A 90 -9.13 3.70 -19.39
N ARG A 91 -8.47 4.84 -19.52
CA ARG A 91 -7.03 4.87 -19.85
C ARG A 91 -6.18 4.29 -18.72
N ALA A 92 -4.95 3.93 -19.04
CA ALA A 92 -3.92 3.73 -18.02
C ALA A 92 -3.73 5.01 -17.18
N LEU A 93 -3.46 4.84 -15.89
CA LEU A 93 -3.14 5.92 -14.98
C LEU A 93 -1.62 6.10 -14.91
N THR A 94 -1.21 7.32 -14.63
CA THR A 94 0.19 7.72 -14.55
C THR A 94 0.46 8.41 -13.21
N GLU A 95 1.69 8.80 -12.98
CA GLU A 95 2.10 9.57 -11.82
C GLU A 95 1.38 10.93 -11.69
N ALA A 96 0.82 11.47 -12.78
CA ALA A 96 0.03 12.71 -12.73
C ALA A 96 -1.36 12.53 -12.11
N ASP A 97 -1.83 11.28 -11.99
CA ASP A 97 -3.17 10.99 -11.48
C ASP A 97 -3.24 10.95 -9.95
N TRP A 98 -4.42 11.34 -9.42
CA TRP A 98 -4.69 11.36 -8.00
C TRP A 98 -6.06 10.77 -7.66
N ASN A 99 -6.10 9.92 -6.65
CA ASN A 99 -7.32 9.32 -6.12
C ASN A 99 -8.10 10.27 -5.19
N SER A 100 -8.43 11.45 -5.68
CA SER A 100 -9.05 12.53 -4.89
C SER A 100 -10.47 12.24 -4.39
N ALA A 101 -11.16 11.29 -5.01
CA ALA A 101 -12.56 10.99 -4.71
C ALA A 101 -12.77 9.74 -3.84
N SER A 102 -11.71 9.10 -3.40
CA SER A 102 -11.81 7.91 -2.58
C SER A 102 -12.39 8.21 -1.20
N LYS A 103 -13.30 7.34 -0.77
CA LYS A 103 -13.84 7.29 0.61
C LYS A 103 -13.42 6.00 1.33
N HIS A 104 -12.55 5.21 0.72
CA HIS A 104 -11.97 4.04 1.35
C HIS A 104 -10.88 4.50 2.32
N PRO A 105 -10.92 4.14 3.62
CA PRO A 105 -10.04 4.73 4.64
C PRO A 105 -8.56 4.68 4.27
N TYR A 106 -8.07 3.52 3.82
CA TYR A 106 -6.68 3.35 3.42
C TYR A 106 -6.31 4.20 2.20
N SER A 107 -7.14 4.18 1.14
CA SER A 107 -6.83 4.95 -0.08
C SER A 107 -6.87 6.45 0.19
N TYR A 108 -7.85 6.90 0.97
CA TYR A 108 -7.93 8.30 1.41
C TYR A 108 -6.71 8.70 2.24
N ALA A 109 -6.35 7.87 3.23
CA ALA A 109 -5.18 8.12 4.09
C ALA A 109 -3.88 8.23 3.29
N LYS A 110 -3.65 7.32 2.31
CA LYS A 110 -2.47 7.36 1.44
C LYS A 110 -2.46 8.60 0.55
N THR A 111 -3.62 8.97 -0.03
CA THR A 111 -3.73 10.17 -0.87
C THR A 111 -3.43 11.44 -0.08
N GLU A 112 -4.03 11.59 1.11
CA GLU A 112 -3.84 12.79 1.93
C GLU A 112 -2.45 12.84 2.56
N ALA A 113 -1.91 11.69 3.00
CA ALA A 113 -0.54 11.65 3.53
C ALA A 113 0.49 12.08 2.47
N GLU A 114 0.34 11.58 1.23
CA GLU A 114 1.22 11.95 0.14
C GLU A 114 1.09 13.42 -0.25
N ARG A 115 -0.14 13.96 -0.36
CA ARG A 115 -0.34 15.38 -0.66
C ARG A 115 0.29 16.27 0.38
N ARG A 116 0.06 15.97 1.66
CA ARG A 116 0.66 16.76 2.75
C ARG A 116 2.18 16.60 2.82
N ALA A 117 2.73 15.47 2.40
CA ALA A 117 4.16 15.30 2.27
C ALA A 117 4.73 16.24 1.19
N TRP A 118 4.05 16.36 0.04
CA TRP A 118 4.42 17.32 -1.01
C TRP A 118 4.27 18.77 -0.56
N ASP A 119 3.13 19.14 0.04
CA ASP A 119 2.90 20.50 0.56
C ASP A 119 4.00 20.91 1.55
N TYR A 120 4.39 19.98 2.44
CA TYR A 120 5.45 20.24 3.41
C TYR A 120 6.83 20.34 2.74
N ALA A 121 7.15 19.41 1.84
CA ALA A 121 8.43 19.39 1.13
C ALA A 121 8.66 20.66 0.34
N GLU A 122 7.65 21.15 -0.39
CA GLU A 122 7.67 22.41 -1.12
C GLU A 122 7.86 23.62 -0.18
N ALA A 123 7.12 23.65 0.94
CA ALA A 123 7.19 24.76 1.88
C ALA A 123 8.57 24.93 2.55
N VAL A 124 9.38 23.86 2.67
CA VAL A 124 10.68 23.88 3.34
C VAL A 124 11.86 23.56 2.42
N ASP A 125 11.62 23.50 1.11
CA ASP A 125 12.62 23.16 0.08
C ASP A 125 13.35 21.85 0.40
N MET A 126 12.58 20.77 0.59
CA MET A 126 13.08 19.43 0.93
C MET A 126 13.10 18.54 -0.31
N ASN A 127 14.21 17.83 -0.54
CA ASN A 127 14.31 16.84 -1.59
C ASN A 127 13.56 15.55 -1.20
N VAL A 128 12.36 15.38 -1.76
CA VAL A 128 11.50 14.22 -1.55
C VAL A 128 11.23 13.54 -2.89
N VAL A 129 11.34 12.21 -2.92
CA VAL A 129 10.89 11.37 -4.03
C VAL A 129 9.84 10.42 -3.49
N VAL A 130 8.74 10.25 -4.21
CA VAL A 130 7.63 9.38 -3.78
C VAL A 130 7.60 8.11 -4.60
N ILE A 131 7.53 6.97 -3.93
CA ILE A 131 7.34 5.67 -4.55
C ILE A 131 5.90 5.19 -4.30
N ASN A 132 5.21 4.81 -5.38
CA ASN A 132 3.82 4.36 -5.38
C ASN A 132 3.73 2.88 -5.83
N PRO A 133 4.04 1.90 -4.96
CA PRO A 133 3.93 0.50 -5.33
C PRO A 133 2.48 0.07 -5.53
N THR A 134 2.28 -0.91 -6.39
CA THR A 134 1.06 -1.73 -6.45
C THR A 134 1.02 -2.72 -5.27
N ALA A 135 0.26 -3.82 -5.36
CA ALA A 135 0.28 -4.85 -4.33
C ALA A 135 1.64 -5.55 -4.32
N VAL A 136 2.40 -5.35 -3.25
CA VAL A 136 3.73 -5.92 -3.10
C VAL A 136 3.62 -7.38 -2.70
N ILE A 137 4.27 -8.25 -3.48
CA ILE A 137 4.37 -9.70 -3.26
C ILE A 137 5.83 -10.13 -3.34
N GLY A 138 6.10 -11.40 -3.06
CA GLY A 138 7.46 -11.97 -3.19
C GLY A 138 7.92 -12.68 -1.93
N PRO A 139 9.23 -12.96 -1.81
CA PRO A 139 9.80 -13.65 -0.66
C PRO A 139 9.97 -12.74 0.56
N TYR A 140 10.42 -13.33 1.68
CA TYR A 140 10.85 -12.64 2.92
C TYR A 140 9.75 -11.99 3.75
N PHE A 141 8.47 -12.23 3.47
CA PHE A 141 7.40 -11.82 4.37
C PHE A 141 7.33 -12.71 5.61
N HIS A 142 7.59 -12.14 6.78
CA HIS A 142 7.53 -12.87 8.07
C HIS A 142 6.10 -13.01 8.62
N ARG A 143 5.15 -12.33 8.01
CA ARG A 143 3.71 -12.41 8.32
C ARG A 143 2.89 -12.11 7.06
N HIS A 144 1.68 -12.65 7.01
CA HIS A 144 0.77 -12.31 5.92
C HIS A 144 0.38 -10.83 5.97
N THR A 145 0.42 -10.21 4.82
CA THR A 145 -0.09 -8.87 4.57
C THR A 145 -1.42 -8.97 3.79
N PRO A 146 -2.22 -7.90 3.69
CA PRO A 146 -3.39 -7.91 2.81
C PRO A 146 -3.07 -8.32 1.37
N SER A 147 -1.88 -8.00 0.84
CA SER A 147 -1.45 -8.40 -0.51
C SER A 147 -1.16 -9.91 -0.62
N THR A 148 -0.52 -10.50 0.38
CA THR A 148 -0.13 -11.92 0.35
C THR A 148 -1.24 -12.87 0.82
N LEU A 149 -2.24 -12.36 1.54
CA LEU A 149 -3.33 -13.17 2.09
C LEU A 149 -4.19 -13.84 0.99
N LEU A 150 -4.30 -13.23 -0.19
CA LEU A 150 -5.01 -13.82 -1.32
C LEU A 150 -4.31 -15.11 -1.76
N PHE A 151 -2.99 -15.07 -1.92
CA PHE A 151 -2.17 -16.23 -2.31
C PHE A 151 -2.22 -17.34 -1.25
N ASP A 152 -2.12 -16.99 0.03
CA ASP A 152 -2.26 -17.95 1.14
C ASP A 152 -3.59 -18.72 1.05
N LYS A 153 -4.71 -18.03 0.77
CA LYS A 153 -6.01 -18.66 0.60
C LYS A 153 -6.12 -19.53 -0.66
N ILE A 154 -5.48 -19.12 -1.75
CA ILE A 154 -5.43 -19.92 -2.98
C ILE A 154 -4.64 -21.20 -2.72
N LEU A 155 -3.44 -21.10 -2.17
CA LEU A 155 -2.57 -22.24 -1.87
C LEU A 155 -3.19 -23.24 -0.86
N LYS A 156 -4.07 -22.77 0.03
CA LYS A 156 -4.82 -23.61 0.97
C LYS A 156 -6.13 -24.18 0.39
N GLY A 157 -6.49 -23.85 -0.85
CA GLY A 157 -7.78 -24.26 -1.45
C GLY A 157 -9.01 -23.62 -0.79
N GLU A 158 -8.81 -22.55 -0.01
CA GLU A 158 -9.91 -21.88 0.73
C GLU A 158 -10.71 -20.91 -0.14
N LEU A 159 -10.16 -20.49 -1.27
CA LEU A 159 -10.78 -19.54 -2.19
C LEU A 159 -11.59 -20.28 -3.25
N LYS A 160 -12.93 -20.21 -3.17
CA LYS A 160 -13.84 -20.90 -4.10
C LYS A 160 -14.26 -20.05 -5.29
N SER A 161 -14.00 -18.76 -5.25
CA SER A 161 -14.37 -17.80 -6.29
C SER A 161 -13.55 -16.52 -6.17
N LEU A 162 -13.39 -15.81 -7.28
CA LEU A 162 -12.60 -14.61 -7.41
C LEU A 162 -13.49 -13.36 -7.35
N PRO A 163 -12.99 -12.25 -6.81
CA PRO A 163 -13.64 -10.97 -6.97
C PRO A 163 -13.47 -10.44 -8.40
N PRO A 164 -14.44 -9.70 -8.95
CA PRO A 164 -14.37 -9.07 -10.27
C PRO A 164 -13.52 -7.81 -10.21
N GLN A 165 -12.21 -7.95 -10.16
CA GLN A 165 -11.25 -6.86 -10.14
C GLN A 165 -9.98 -7.21 -10.89
N THR A 166 -9.22 -6.19 -11.28
CA THR A 166 -7.87 -6.31 -11.77
C THR A 166 -6.89 -6.03 -10.62
N PHE A 167 -5.82 -6.79 -10.57
CA PHE A 167 -4.76 -6.65 -9.57
C PHE A 167 -3.49 -6.15 -10.25
N GLY A 168 -2.86 -5.15 -9.68
CA GLY A 168 -1.48 -4.77 -10.02
C GLY A 168 -0.53 -5.39 -8.99
N TYR A 169 0.54 -5.99 -9.45
CA TYR A 169 1.55 -6.62 -8.60
C TYR A 169 2.95 -6.08 -8.90
N VAL A 170 3.78 -6.09 -7.87
CA VAL A 170 5.21 -5.80 -7.95
C VAL A 170 5.96 -6.67 -6.95
N ASP A 171 7.14 -7.17 -7.36
CA ASP A 171 8.00 -7.94 -6.46
C ASP A 171 8.62 -7.03 -5.39
N VAL A 172 8.69 -7.51 -4.15
CA VAL A 172 9.28 -6.76 -3.04
C VAL A 172 10.75 -6.38 -3.29
N ARG A 173 11.48 -7.18 -4.06
CA ARG A 173 12.88 -6.91 -4.43
C ARG A 173 12.97 -5.75 -5.41
N ASP A 174 12.04 -5.64 -6.37
CA ASP A 174 11.95 -4.51 -7.30
C ASP A 174 11.52 -3.23 -6.56
N VAL A 175 10.63 -3.37 -5.56
CA VAL A 175 10.27 -2.25 -4.70
C VAL A 175 11.50 -1.75 -3.93
N ALA A 176 12.27 -2.64 -3.31
CA ALA A 176 13.49 -2.27 -2.59
C ALA A 176 14.52 -1.61 -3.53
N LEU A 177 14.73 -2.21 -4.71
CA LEU A 177 15.63 -1.66 -5.73
C LEU A 177 15.16 -0.28 -6.21
N GLY A 178 13.85 -0.10 -6.46
CA GLY A 178 13.28 1.19 -6.85
C GLY A 178 13.52 2.29 -5.80
N HIS A 179 13.44 1.96 -4.52
CA HIS A 179 13.78 2.89 -3.43
C HIS A 179 15.27 3.25 -3.43
N ILE A 180 16.15 2.27 -3.60
CA ILE A 180 17.62 2.49 -3.65
C ILE A 180 17.97 3.36 -4.85
N LEU A 181 17.49 3.01 -6.05
CA LEU A 181 17.73 3.78 -7.27
C LEU A 181 17.21 5.22 -7.16
N ALA A 182 16.04 5.42 -6.57
CA ALA A 182 15.49 6.75 -6.32
C ALA A 182 16.36 7.55 -5.34
N TYR A 183 16.99 6.90 -4.37
CA TYR A 183 17.90 7.55 -3.44
C TYR A 183 19.24 7.91 -4.09
N GLU A 184 19.86 6.99 -4.81
CA GLU A 184 21.18 7.13 -5.42
C GLU A 184 21.19 8.06 -6.64
N ASN A 185 20.08 8.15 -7.38
CA ASN A 185 19.99 9.05 -8.53
C ASN A 185 19.69 10.48 -8.08
N GLU A 186 20.67 11.35 -8.17
CA GLU A 186 20.54 12.77 -7.79
C GLU A 186 19.44 13.51 -8.57
N ASN A 187 19.09 13.05 -9.78
CA ASN A 187 18.05 13.63 -10.62
C ASN A 187 16.67 12.99 -10.43
N ALA A 188 16.53 12.02 -9.53
CA ALA A 188 15.22 11.45 -9.26
C ALA A 188 14.35 12.47 -8.52
N GLU A 189 13.18 12.73 -9.07
CA GLU A 189 12.20 13.68 -8.55
C GLU A 189 10.77 13.17 -8.79
N GLY A 190 9.80 13.73 -8.08
CA GLY A 190 8.39 13.44 -8.32
C GLY A 190 7.94 12.08 -7.78
N ARG A 191 6.93 11.53 -8.44
CA ARG A 191 6.25 10.28 -8.10
C ARG A 191 6.72 9.18 -9.04
N HIS A 192 6.82 7.95 -8.55
CA HIS A 192 7.18 6.78 -9.36
C HIS A 192 6.27 5.60 -9.04
N ILE A 193 5.49 5.16 -10.00
CA ILE A 193 4.66 3.96 -9.90
C ILE A 193 5.56 2.73 -10.08
N LEU A 194 5.48 1.79 -9.14
CA LEU A 194 6.12 0.49 -9.28
C LEU A 194 5.05 -0.58 -9.49
N CYS A 195 4.97 -1.07 -10.72
CA CYS A 195 4.04 -2.11 -11.15
C CYS A 195 4.74 -3.01 -12.16
N THR A 196 4.85 -4.30 -11.84
CA THR A 196 5.40 -5.28 -12.80
C THR A 196 4.34 -5.67 -13.81
N GLN A 197 3.12 -5.96 -13.34
CA GLN A 197 2.03 -6.41 -14.19
C GLN A 197 0.68 -6.14 -13.53
N CYS A 198 -0.32 -5.82 -14.38
CA CYS A 198 -1.72 -5.78 -14.00
C CYS A 198 -2.46 -6.96 -14.62
N VAL A 199 -3.12 -7.78 -13.80
CA VAL A 199 -3.82 -9.00 -14.24
C VAL A 199 -5.24 -9.04 -13.68
N ASN A 200 -6.19 -9.58 -14.46
CA ASN A 200 -7.49 -9.92 -13.92
C ASN A 200 -7.47 -11.26 -13.17
N GLY A 201 -8.58 -11.61 -12.51
CA GLY A 201 -8.63 -12.81 -11.70
C GLY A 201 -8.37 -14.11 -12.50
N PHE A 202 -8.81 -14.22 -13.75
CA PHE A 202 -8.57 -15.42 -14.57
C PHE A 202 -7.11 -15.50 -15.01
N GLU A 203 -6.54 -14.41 -15.50
CA GLU A 203 -5.12 -14.33 -15.86
C GLU A 203 -4.22 -14.69 -14.68
N LEU A 204 -4.57 -14.23 -13.46
CA LEU A 204 -3.84 -14.62 -12.25
C LEU A 204 -3.90 -16.13 -12.01
N MET A 205 -5.08 -16.75 -12.20
CA MET A 205 -5.22 -18.20 -12.02
C MET A 205 -4.48 -18.99 -13.09
N ASP A 206 -4.48 -18.52 -14.34
CA ASP A 206 -3.70 -19.12 -15.42
C ASP A 206 -2.21 -19.14 -15.09
N LEU A 207 -1.67 -18.01 -14.59
CA LEU A 207 -0.27 -17.92 -14.16
C LEU A 207 0.05 -18.87 -12.98
N ILE A 208 -0.87 -19.03 -12.04
CA ILE A 208 -0.67 -19.94 -10.91
C ILE A 208 -0.67 -21.41 -11.37
N GLU A 209 -1.60 -21.81 -12.26
CA GLU A 209 -1.65 -23.16 -12.82
C GLU A 209 -0.44 -23.47 -13.70
N GLU A 210 0.13 -22.48 -14.40
CA GLU A 210 1.36 -22.65 -15.15
C GLU A 210 2.54 -23.01 -14.23
N ILE A 211 2.58 -22.39 -13.02
CA ILE A 211 3.63 -22.64 -12.03
C ILE A 211 3.41 -23.97 -11.28
N ASP A 212 2.17 -24.25 -10.89
CA ASP A 212 1.79 -25.45 -10.16
C ASP A 212 0.50 -26.05 -10.74
N PRO A 213 0.64 -26.96 -11.75
CA PRO A 213 -0.51 -27.58 -12.40
C PRO A 213 -1.35 -28.51 -11.50
N GLU A 214 -0.84 -28.90 -10.32
CA GLU A 214 -1.58 -29.76 -9.38
C GLU A 214 -2.48 -28.92 -8.44
N LEU A 215 -2.30 -27.62 -8.42
CA LEU A 215 -3.06 -26.72 -7.55
C LEU A 215 -4.45 -26.44 -8.13
N GLU A 216 -5.49 -26.83 -7.40
CA GLU A 216 -6.86 -26.49 -7.76
C GLU A 216 -7.14 -25.00 -7.52
N VAL A 217 -7.24 -24.21 -8.61
CA VAL A 217 -7.54 -22.78 -8.53
C VAL A 217 -9.02 -22.47 -8.84
N PRO A 218 -9.60 -21.41 -8.24
CA PRO A 218 -10.98 -21.03 -8.50
C PRO A 218 -11.16 -20.49 -9.93
N ARG A 219 -12.15 -21.03 -10.66
CA ARG A 219 -12.50 -20.61 -12.03
C ARG A 219 -13.82 -19.86 -12.13
N LYS A 220 -14.31 -19.34 -10.99
CA LYS A 220 -15.59 -18.63 -10.91
C LYS A 220 -15.38 -17.21 -10.39
N ILE A 221 -15.98 -16.24 -11.07
CA ILE A 221 -16.07 -14.85 -10.58
C ILE A 221 -17.40 -14.67 -9.87
N GLU A 222 -17.38 -14.12 -8.66
CA GLU A 222 -18.61 -13.79 -7.93
C GLU A 222 -19.32 -12.58 -8.55
N PRO A 223 -20.63 -12.68 -8.76
CA PRO A 223 -21.38 -11.56 -9.31
C PRO A 223 -21.47 -10.39 -8.32
N MET A 224 -21.36 -9.18 -8.84
CA MET A 224 -21.32 -7.93 -8.04
C MET A 224 -22.47 -7.78 -7.05
N TRP A 225 -23.68 -8.25 -7.39
CA TRP A 225 -24.81 -8.13 -6.49
C TRP A 225 -24.66 -8.95 -5.22
N LYS A 226 -24.06 -10.16 -5.32
CA LYS A 226 -23.76 -11.00 -4.14
C LYS A 226 -22.70 -10.35 -3.26
N ILE A 227 -21.63 -9.84 -3.87
CA ILE A 227 -20.56 -9.16 -3.15
C ILE A 227 -21.11 -7.93 -2.41
N ARG A 228 -21.95 -7.13 -3.07
CA ARG A 228 -22.60 -5.97 -2.46
C ARG A 228 -23.51 -6.36 -1.29
N LEU A 229 -24.29 -7.43 -1.46
CA LEU A 229 -25.15 -7.93 -0.39
C LEU A 229 -24.31 -8.41 0.79
N PHE A 230 -23.27 -9.21 0.53
CA PHE A 230 -22.37 -9.71 1.58
C PHE A 230 -21.68 -8.57 2.32
N ALA A 231 -21.16 -7.56 1.60
CA ALA A 231 -20.53 -6.40 2.22
C ALA A 231 -21.49 -5.59 3.11
N ARG A 232 -22.78 -5.49 2.74
CA ARG A 232 -23.81 -4.86 3.59
C ARG A 232 -24.08 -5.68 4.86
N LEU A 233 -24.18 -6.99 4.75
CA LEU A 233 -24.34 -7.88 5.90
C LEU A 233 -23.15 -7.79 6.85
N GLU A 234 -21.92 -7.81 6.31
CA GLU A 234 -20.70 -7.66 7.12
C GLU A 234 -20.66 -6.28 7.81
N ALA A 235 -21.06 -5.22 7.13
CA ALA A 235 -21.15 -3.89 7.73
C ALA A 235 -22.17 -3.82 8.88
N THR A 236 -23.32 -4.50 8.73
CA THR A 236 -24.31 -4.60 9.81
C THR A 236 -23.75 -5.37 11.00
N ARG A 237 -23.04 -6.49 10.77
CA ARG A 237 -22.40 -7.29 11.83
C ARG A 237 -21.29 -6.50 12.54
N ALA A 238 -20.61 -5.59 11.82
CA ALA A 238 -19.56 -4.75 12.39
C ALA A 238 -20.11 -3.81 13.48
N ILE A 239 -21.37 -3.37 13.39
CA ILE A 239 -22.03 -2.56 14.41
C ILE A 239 -22.08 -3.32 15.76
N PHE A 240 -22.19 -4.65 15.70
CA PHE A 240 -22.21 -5.53 16.87
C PHE A 240 -20.81 -6.05 17.27
N GLY A 241 -19.74 -5.40 16.81
CA GLY A 241 -18.36 -5.69 17.23
C GLY A 241 -17.63 -6.73 16.38
N HIS A 242 -18.23 -7.23 15.29
CA HIS A 242 -17.55 -8.13 14.36
C HIS A 242 -16.60 -7.37 13.44
N THR A 243 -15.40 -7.90 13.19
CA THR A 243 -14.50 -7.35 12.17
C THR A 243 -14.96 -7.78 10.79
N PRO A 244 -15.39 -6.86 9.90
CA PRO A 244 -15.90 -7.21 8.59
C PRO A 244 -14.80 -7.75 7.68
N ARG A 245 -15.10 -8.79 6.92
CA ARG A 245 -14.17 -9.33 5.89
C ARG A 245 -14.08 -8.44 4.67
N ILE A 246 -15.16 -7.71 4.37
CA ILE A 246 -15.25 -6.74 3.27
C ILE A 246 -16.28 -5.67 3.64
N THR A 247 -16.04 -4.43 3.23
CA THR A 247 -16.95 -3.31 3.48
C THR A 247 -17.56 -2.78 2.17
N PRO A 248 -18.68 -2.06 2.23
CA PRO A 248 -19.22 -1.37 1.05
C PRO A 248 -18.22 -0.39 0.42
N GLN A 249 -17.38 0.25 1.23
CA GLN A 249 -16.31 1.14 0.75
C GLN A 249 -15.26 0.35 -0.03
N THR A 250 -14.82 -0.81 0.48
CA THR A 250 -13.89 -1.71 -0.22
C THR A 250 -14.46 -2.17 -1.56
N VAL A 251 -15.73 -2.56 -1.60
CA VAL A 251 -16.40 -2.95 -2.85
C VAL A 251 -16.42 -1.80 -3.86
N LYS A 252 -16.74 -0.58 -3.41
CA LYS A 252 -16.76 0.60 -4.27
C LYS A 252 -15.37 0.98 -4.77
N GLU A 253 -14.34 0.79 -3.96
CA GLU A 253 -12.96 1.16 -4.27
C GLU A 253 -12.33 0.21 -5.29
N TYR A 254 -12.52 -1.09 -5.13
CA TYR A 254 -11.74 -2.11 -5.83
C TYR A 254 -12.54 -2.91 -6.86
N MET A 255 -13.81 -3.23 -6.59
CA MET A 255 -14.56 -4.19 -7.39
C MET A 255 -15.13 -3.56 -8.67
N GLY A 256 -15.02 -4.29 -9.78
CA GLY A 256 -15.47 -3.81 -11.10
C GLY A 256 -14.64 -2.66 -11.65
N LYS A 257 -13.47 -2.41 -11.08
CA LYS A 257 -12.49 -1.44 -11.59
C LYS A 257 -11.29 -2.14 -12.21
N ILE A 258 -10.62 -1.42 -13.09
CA ILE A 258 -9.40 -1.88 -13.76
C ILE A 258 -8.22 -1.16 -13.11
N THR A 259 -7.22 -1.94 -12.75
CA THR A 259 -5.90 -1.45 -12.39
C THR A 259 -5.04 -1.55 -13.64
N ASN A 260 -4.59 -0.42 -14.14
CA ASN A 260 -3.71 -0.32 -15.29
C ASN A 260 -2.88 0.96 -15.13
N TYR A 261 -1.58 0.83 -15.16
CA TYR A 261 -0.62 1.92 -15.00
C TYR A 261 0.33 1.94 -16.19
N ASP A 262 0.72 3.15 -16.62
CA ASP A 262 1.63 3.41 -17.73
C ASP A 262 2.88 4.11 -17.18
#